data_2f996c337b299b95831f278a2f584ddf
#
_entry.id   2f996c337b299b95831f278a2f584ddf
#
_cell.length_a   1.000
_cell.length_b   1.000
_cell.length_c   1.000
_cell.angle_alpha   90.00
_cell.angle_beta   90.00
_cell.angle_gamma   90.00
#
_symmetry.space_group_name_H-M   'P 1'
#
loop_
_entity.id
_entity.type
_entity.pdbx_description
1 polymer ?
#
loop_
_entity_poly.entity_id
_entity_poly.type
_entity_poly.pdbx_seq_one_letter_code
_entity_poly.pdbx_strand_id
1 'polypeptide(L)'
;MSVNQPPGFVKHQESKADAFLGGKLSITQPEKGFRAGLDSVLLGASVSPRAGQLLDLGAGAGVAALCAMAHNDALSATLVENNAEMAGLARDNIAANGLSGRAHILEVSATASGAERKALGLVSDRFDVVIANPPFFEAGTKAPDMARAAARHTDGEVSAWVRTAVSCAHAKGEVIFIHVASTLPQLLAAFNARMGAIVVLPIVPRPGKPASRVLVRGKKGSKAAMELLGPIVLHGESGNGFSPQVDAILRGKSVLDWH
;
A
#
# COMPACT_ATOMS: atom_id res chain seq x y z
N MET A 1 12.51 -36.71 31.29
CA MET A 1 12.18 -37.39 30.02
C MET A 1 11.80 -36.31 29.01
N SER A 2 12.72 -36.06 28.07
CA SER A 2 12.51 -35.01 27.05
C SER A 2 11.73 -35.64 25.90
N VAL A 3 10.54 -35.10 25.60
CA VAL A 3 9.72 -35.56 24.48
C VAL A 3 10.27 -34.91 23.21
N ASN A 4 10.89 -35.72 22.37
CA ASN A 4 11.31 -35.35 21.01
C ASN A 4 10.10 -34.91 20.19
N GLN A 5 10.03 -33.65 19.82
CA GLN A 5 9.09 -33.20 18.80
C GLN A 5 9.62 -33.61 17.41
N PRO A 6 8.78 -34.11 16.50
CA PRO A 6 9.18 -34.46 15.15
C PRO A 6 9.58 -33.19 14.37
N PRO A 7 10.59 -33.26 13.46
CA PRO A 7 10.97 -32.13 12.62
C PRO A 7 9.87 -31.89 11.59
N GLY A 8 9.30 -30.68 11.58
CA GLY A 8 8.35 -30.26 10.55
C GLY A 8 7.08 -29.56 11.04
N PHE A 9 6.95 -29.25 12.31
CA PHE A 9 5.80 -28.47 12.80
C PHE A 9 6.04 -26.98 12.49
N VAL A 10 5.67 -26.52 11.29
CA VAL A 10 5.47 -25.09 11.02
C VAL A 10 4.22 -24.68 11.82
N LYS A 11 4.38 -23.88 12.87
CA LYS A 11 3.26 -23.23 13.53
C LYS A 11 2.60 -22.32 12.49
N HIS A 12 1.50 -22.76 11.90
CA HIS A 12 0.63 -21.87 11.16
C HIS A 12 0.12 -20.80 12.13
N GLN A 13 0.34 -19.55 11.81
CA GLN A 13 -0.24 -18.44 12.56
C GLN A 13 -1.76 -18.56 12.43
N GLU A 14 -2.48 -18.48 13.53
CA GLU A 14 -3.96 -18.42 13.50
C GLU A 14 -4.36 -17.23 12.63
N SER A 15 -5.30 -17.43 11.71
CA SER A 15 -5.77 -16.43 10.77
C SER A 15 -7.27 -16.23 10.90
N LYS A 16 -7.75 -15.00 10.69
CA LYS A 16 -9.15 -14.64 10.78
C LYS A 16 -9.62 -13.94 9.50
N ALA A 17 -10.79 -14.31 9.02
CA ALA A 17 -11.44 -13.64 7.91
C ALA A 17 -12.14 -12.35 8.38
N ASP A 18 -11.84 -11.24 7.72
CA ASP A 18 -12.44 -9.93 7.91
C ASP A 18 -13.24 -9.52 6.67
N ALA A 19 -14.38 -8.87 6.88
CA ALA A 19 -15.18 -8.31 5.80
C ALA A 19 -14.69 -6.90 5.44
N PHE A 20 -14.36 -6.67 4.17
CA PHE A 20 -13.99 -5.38 3.62
C PHE A 20 -15.04 -4.88 2.63
N LEU A 21 -15.07 -3.55 2.42
CA LEU A 21 -15.98 -2.86 1.49
C LEU A 21 -17.46 -3.24 1.71
N GLY A 22 -17.88 -3.26 2.98
CA GLY A 22 -19.25 -3.60 3.33
C GLY A 22 -19.63 -5.06 3.04
N GLY A 23 -18.65 -5.97 3.05
CA GLY A 23 -18.83 -7.41 2.81
C GLY A 23 -18.63 -7.84 1.36
N LYS A 24 -18.21 -6.93 0.46
CA LYS A 24 -17.88 -7.28 -0.93
C LYS A 24 -16.63 -8.17 -1.03
N LEU A 25 -15.73 -8.06 -0.05
CA LEU A 25 -14.51 -8.86 0.03
C LEU A 25 -14.44 -9.56 1.39
N SER A 26 -13.98 -10.81 1.36
CA SER A 26 -13.62 -11.59 2.54
C SER A 26 -12.11 -11.80 2.53
N ILE A 27 -11.39 -11.22 3.50
CA ILE A 27 -9.94 -11.22 3.54
C ILE A 27 -9.44 -11.92 4.80
N THR A 28 -8.71 -12.99 4.63
CA THR A 28 -8.02 -13.69 5.70
C THR A 28 -6.71 -12.97 6.03
N GLN A 29 -6.51 -12.65 7.31
CA GLN A 29 -5.34 -11.97 7.82
C GLN A 29 -4.77 -12.68 9.04
N PRO A 30 -3.46 -12.55 9.36
CA PRO A 30 -2.91 -13.12 10.59
C PRO A 30 -3.60 -12.51 11.81
N GLU A 31 -3.81 -13.32 12.86
CA GLU A 31 -4.39 -12.81 14.11
C GLU A 31 -3.43 -11.89 14.88
N LYS A 32 -2.14 -12.11 14.73
CA LYS A 32 -1.06 -11.33 15.37
C LYS A 32 -0.13 -10.74 14.32
N GLY A 33 0.40 -9.56 14.60
CA GLY A 33 1.31 -8.84 13.71
C GLY A 33 0.62 -7.74 12.92
N PHE A 34 1.17 -7.40 11.76
CA PHE A 34 0.60 -6.36 10.90
C PHE A 34 -0.72 -6.84 10.30
N ARG A 35 -1.76 -6.04 10.48
CA ARG A 35 -3.06 -6.23 9.84
C ARG A 35 -3.38 -4.99 9.00
N ALA A 36 -3.73 -5.23 7.77
CA ALA A 36 -4.22 -4.18 6.90
C ALA A 36 -5.61 -3.68 7.38
N GLY A 37 -5.83 -2.39 7.25
CA GLY A 37 -7.06 -1.74 7.70
C GLY A 37 -7.37 -0.52 6.83
N LEU A 38 -7.69 0.60 7.48
CA LEU A 38 -8.07 1.86 6.83
C LEU A 38 -7.08 2.31 5.74
N ASP A 39 -5.77 2.28 6.04
CA ASP A 39 -4.73 2.74 5.11
C ASP A 39 -4.79 1.93 3.79
N SER A 40 -4.95 0.61 3.86
CA SER A 40 -5.03 -0.24 2.67
C SER A 40 -6.32 -0.02 1.87
N VAL A 41 -7.45 0.24 2.54
CA VAL A 41 -8.72 0.56 1.85
C VAL A 41 -8.62 1.91 1.15
N LEU A 42 -8.08 2.94 1.81
CA LEU A 42 -7.89 4.27 1.21
C LEU A 42 -6.89 4.21 0.04
N LEU A 43 -5.82 3.43 0.16
CA LEU A 43 -4.86 3.22 -0.92
C LEU A 43 -5.52 2.52 -2.13
N GLY A 44 -6.28 1.45 -1.91
CA GLY A 44 -7.03 0.78 -2.98
C GLY A 44 -8.07 1.69 -3.63
N ALA A 45 -8.80 2.47 -2.82
CA ALA A 45 -9.78 3.45 -3.31
C ALA A 45 -9.15 4.63 -4.07
N SER A 46 -7.85 4.86 -3.93
CA SER A 46 -7.11 5.91 -4.64
C SER A 46 -6.73 5.55 -6.08
N VAL A 47 -6.86 4.28 -6.45
CA VAL A 47 -6.58 3.78 -7.81
C VAL A 47 -7.67 4.25 -8.77
N SER A 48 -7.25 4.81 -9.90
CA SER A 48 -8.19 5.26 -10.94
C SER A 48 -9.06 4.09 -11.44
N PRO A 49 -10.38 4.26 -11.56
CA PRO A 49 -11.25 3.24 -12.13
C PRO A 49 -11.00 2.97 -13.63
N ARG A 50 -10.12 3.76 -14.27
CA ARG A 50 -9.70 3.57 -15.67
C ARG A 50 -8.39 2.81 -15.81
N ALA A 51 -7.71 2.48 -14.71
CA ALA A 51 -6.48 1.68 -14.74
C ALA A 51 -6.79 0.26 -15.23
N GLY A 52 -5.91 -0.30 -16.08
CA GLY A 52 -6.00 -1.68 -16.56
C GLY A 52 -5.02 -2.62 -15.85
N GLN A 53 -3.83 -2.11 -15.50
CA GLN A 53 -2.74 -2.88 -14.89
C GLN A 53 -2.27 -2.23 -13.59
N LEU A 54 -2.47 -2.91 -12.47
CA LEU A 54 -2.04 -2.48 -11.14
C LEU A 54 -0.83 -3.29 -10.66
N LEU A 55 0.10 -2.63 -10.01
CA LEU A 55 1.13 -3.26 -9.18
C LEU A 55 0.94 -2.82 -7.73
N ASP A 56 0.85 -3.78 -6.81
CA ASP A 56 0.84 -3.54 -5.35
C ASP A 56 2.18 -4.01 -4.77
N LEU A 57 3.03 -3.05 -4.36
CA LEU A 57 4.35 -3.34 -3.80
C LEU A 57 4.27 -3.49 -2.27
N GLY A 58 4.67 -4.67 -1.75
CA GLY A 58 4.53 -5.01 -0.34
C GLY A 58 3.07 -5.25 0.01
N ALA A 59 2.41 -6.06 -0.79
CA ALA A 59 0.97 -6.25 -0.76
C ALA A 59 0.44 -6.87 0.55
N GLY A 60 1.31 -7.51 1.35
CA GLY A 60 0.88 -8.25 2.52
C GLY A 60 -0.15 -9.31 2.15
N ALA A 61 -1.30 -9.32 2.81
CA ALA A 61 -2.43 -10.21 2.49
C ALA A 61 -3.25 -9.76 1.25
N GLY A 62 -2.81 -8.73 0.51
CA GLY A 62 -3.40 -8.29 -0.76
C GLY A 62 -4.54 -7.28 -0.63
N VAL A 63 -4.79 -6.71 0.56
CA VAL A 63 -5.99 -5.90 0.83
C VAL A 63 -6.13 -4.70 -0.10
N ALA A 64 -5.06 -3.93 -0.35
CA ALA A 64 -5.14 -2.71 -1.15
C ALA A 64 -5.46 -3.04 -2.62
N ALA A 65 -4.76 -4.00 -3.22
CA ALA A 65 -5.04 -4.46 -4.58
C ALA A 65 -6.45 -5.00 -4.73
N LEU A 66 -6.91 -5.86 -3.80
CA LEU A 66 -8.25 -6.44 -3.86
C LEU A 66 -9.34 -5.38 -3.70
N CYS A 67 -9.14 -4.38 -2.83
CA CYS A 67 -10.05 -3.23 -2.72
C CYS A 67 -10.12 -2.44 -4.03
N ALA A 68 -8.99 -2.19 -4.72
CA ALA A 68 -8.98 -1.53 -6.02
C ALA A 68 -9.73 -2.34 -7.08
N MET A 69 -9.51 -3.65 -7.12
CA MET A 69 -10.17 -4.57 -8.06
C MET A 69 -11.68 -4.70 -7.84
N ALA A 70 -12.16 -4.53 -6.60
CA ALA A 70 -13.59 -4.53 -6.30
C ALA A 70 -14.34 -3.29 -6.84
N HIS A 71 -13.62 -2.24 -7.24
CA HIS A 71 -14.15 -1.05 -7.89
C HIS A 71 -13.99 -1.03 -9.41
N ASN A 72 -13.24 -2.00 -9.97
CA ASN A 72 -12.95 -2.03 -11.41
C ASN A 72 -12.80 -3.48 -11.90
N ASP A 73 -13.81 -3.98 -12.57
CA ASP A 73 -13.83 -5.36 -13.09
C ASP A 73 -12.85 -5.60 -14.25
N ALA A 74 -12.35 -4.55 -14.91
CA ALA A 74 -11.34 -4.63 -15.95
C ALA A 74 -9.90 -4.60 -15.40
N LEU A 75 -9.70 -4.27 -14.11
CA LEU A 75 -8.39 -4.14 -13.50
C LEU A 75 -7.74 -5.52 -13.29
N SER A 76 -6.52 -5.69 -13.78
CA SER A 76 -5.65 -6.81 -13.45
C SER A 76 -4.56 -6.36 -12.47
N ALA A 77 -4.19 -7.19 -11.51
CA ALA A 77 -3.23 -6.84 -10.48
C ALA A 77 -2.08 -7.85 -10.39
N THR A 78 -0.86 -7.32 -10.27
CA THR A 78 0.31 -8.05 -9.81
C THR A 78 0.60 -7.59 -8.38
N LEU A 79 0.66 -8.53 -7.45
CA LEU A 79 0.98 -8.29 -6.06
C LEU A 79 2.43 -8.71 -5.82
N VAL A 80 3.18 -7.94 -5.06
CA VAL A 80 4.57 -8.24 -4.69
C VAL A 80 4.69 -8.30 -3.19
N GLU A 81 5.15 -9.44 -2.67
CA GLU A 81 5.35 -9.64 -1.23
C GLU A 81 6.58 -10.54 -1.01
N ASN A 82 7.43 -10.19 -0.04
CA ASN A 82 8.64 -10.96 0.24
C ASN A 82 8.50 -11.97 1.38
N ASN A 83 7.45 -11.85 2.18
CA ASN A 83 7.14 -12.81 3.23
C ASN A 83 6.26 -13.92 2.65
N ALA A 84 6.77 -15.15 2.61
CA ALA A 84 6.10 -16.30 2.00
C ALA A 84 4.74 -16.62 2.66
N GLU A 85 4.59 -16.40 3.99
CA GLU A 85 3.33 -16.61 4.70
C GLU A 85 2.28 -15.59 4.25
N MET A 86 2.64 -14.30 4.19
CA MET A 86 1.75 -13.23 3.71
C MET A 86 1.41 -13.41 2.23
N ALA A 87 2.39 -13.83 1.42
CA ALA A 87 2.15 -14.16 0.00
C ALA A 87 1.20 -15.34 -0.16
N GLY A 88 1.27 -16.35 0.71
CA GLY A 88 0.31 -17.44 0.81
C GLY A 88 -1.10 -16.93 1.09
N LEU A 89 -1.26 -16.10 2.13
CA LEU A 89 -2.55 -15.49 2.47
C LEU A 89 -3.10 -14.63 1.32
N ALA A 90 -2.25 -13.86 0.64
CA ALA A 90 -2.69 -13.08 -0.53
C ALA A 90 -3.20 -13.97 -1.66
N ARG A 91 -2.55 -15.11 -1.91
CA ARG A 91 -2.98 -16.10 -2.92
C ARG A 91 -4.34 -16.70 -2.57
N ASP A 92 -4.52 -17.07 -1.30
CA ASP A 92 -5.79 -17.61 -0.81
C ASP A 92 -6.91 -16.55 -0.88
N ASN A 93 -6.62 -15.30 -0.53
CA ASN A 93 -7.57 -14.19 -0.62
C ASN A 93 -7.96 -13.88 -2.08
N ILE A 94 -7.01 -13.91 -3.01
CA ILE A 94 -7.30 -13.78 -4.45
C ILE A 94 -8.29 -14.88 -4.89
N ALA A 95 -8.04 -16.13 -4.51
CA ALA A 95 -8.90 -17.27 -4.86
C ALA A 95 -10.28 -17.17 -4.19
N ALA A 96 -10.33 -16.88 -2.89
CA ALA A 96 -11.58 -16.79 -2.12
C ALA A 96 -12.52 -15.67 -2.63
N ASN A 97 -11.98 -14.63 -3.26
CA ASN A 97 -12.76 -13.54 -3.85
C ASN A 97 -12.97 -13.69 -5.38
N GLY A 98 -12.65 -14.86 -5.98
CA GLY A 98 -12.89 -15.14 -7.39
C GLY A 98 -12.00 -14.34 -8.36
N LEU A 99 -10.83 -13.86 -7.90
CA LEU A 99 -9.96 -12.95 -8.65
C LEU A 99 -8.77 -13.65 -9.32
N SER A 100 -8.64 -14.98 -9.25
CA SER A 100 -7.50 -15.75 -9.77
C SER A 100 -7.24 -15.56 -11.26
N GLY A 101 -8.25 -15.19 -12.04
CA GLY A 101 -8.09 -14.89 -13.48
C GLY A 101 -7.48 -13.52 -13.77
N ARG A 102 -7.41 -12.62 -12.78
CA ARG A 102 -6.99 -11.22 -12.94
C ARG A 102 -5.92 -10.77 -11.95
N ALA A 103 -5.64 -11.54 -10.91
CA ALA A 103 -4.63 -11.23 -9.91
C ALA A 103 -3.68 -12.39 -9.69
N HIS A 104 -2.39 -12.08 -9.53
CA HIS A 104 -1.36 -13.04 -9.15
C HIS A 104 -0.33 -12.39 -8.24
N ILE A 105 0.40 -13.22 -7.47
CA ILE A 105 1.41 -12.75 -6.54
C ILE A 105 2.81 -13.23 -6.95
N LEU A 106 3.79 -12.35 -6.80
CA LEU A 106 5.21 -12.61 -6.97
C LEU A 106 5.90 -12.52 -5.60
N GLU A 107 6.60 -13.58 -5.23
CA GLU A 107 7.37 -13.62 -3.99
C GLU A 107 8.75 -13.00 -4.25
N VAL A 108 8.83 -11.67 -4.10
CA VAL A 108 10.06 -10.89 -4.32
C VAL A 108 10.08 -9.66 -3.43
N SER A 109 11.27 -9.24 -3.01
CA SER A 109 11.41 -7.99 -2.25
C SER A 109 11.19 -6.77 -3.16
N ALA A 110 10.39 -5.81 -2.69
CA ALA A 110 10.22 -4.51 -3.34
C ALA A 110 11.54 -3.75 -3.49
N THR A 111 12.52 -4.00 -2.61
CA THR A 111 13.84 -3.34 -2.62
C THR A 111 14.95 -4.19 -3.23
N ALA A 112 14.65 -5.39 -3.75
CA ALA A 112 15.60 -6.23 -4.48
C ALA A 112 16.20 -5.51 -5.70
N SER A 113 17.34 -5.98 -6.18
CA SER A 113 17.96 -5.44 -7.38
C SER A 113 17.05 -5.58 -8.61
N GLY A 114 17.23 -4.71 -9.62
CA GLY A 114 16.44 -4.79 -10.85
C GLY A 114 16.61 -6.13 -11.59
N ALA A 115 17.80 -6.72 -11.54
CA ALA A 115 18.09 -8.03 -12.14
C ALA A 115 17.33 -9.15 -11.41
N GLU A 116 17.35 -9.14 -10.09
CA GLU A 116 16.62 -10.12 -9.26
C GLU A 116 15.11 -10.01 -9.45
N ARG A 117 14.56 -8.79 -9.41
CA ARG A 117 13.14 -8.57 -9.67
C ARG A 117 12.72 -9.09 -11.04
N LYS A 118 13.52 -8.81 -12.08
CA LYS A 118 13.27 -9.33 -13.43
C LYS A 118 13.33 -10.85 -13.51
N ALA A 119 14.29 -11.47 -12.84
CA ALA A 119 14.42 -12.92 -12.79
C ALA A 119 13.21 -13.60 -12.13
N LEU A 120 12.58 -12.91 -11.14
CA LEU A 120 11.38 -13.36 -10.44
C LEU A 120 10.06 -12.89 -11.08
N GLY A 121 10.11 -12.33 -12.29
CA GLY A 121 8.94 -12.00 -13.11
C GLY A 121 8.39 -10.59 -12.95
N LEU A 122 9.00 -9.72 -12.12
CA LEU A 122 8.57 -8.33 -11.99
C LEU A 122 9.12 -7.50 -13.16
N VAL A 123 8.22 -7.09 -14.05
CA VAL A 123 8.56 -6.39 -15.30
C VAL A 123 8.55 -4.87 -15.09
N SER A 124 9.55 -4.19 -15.67
CA SER A 124 9.61 -2.71 -15.71
C SER A 124 8.69 -2.14 -16.81
N ASP A 125 8.34 -0.85 -16.68
CA ASP A 125 7.60 -0.06 -17.69
C ASP A 125 6.26 -0.68 -18.14
N ARG A 126 5.53 -1.32 -17.22
CA ARG A 126 4.34 -2.09 -17.55
C ARG A 126 3.04 -1.53 -16.96
N PHE A 127 3.07 -1.04 -15.72
CA PHE A 127 1.86 -0.81 -14.94
C PHE A 127 1.31 0.61 -15.13
N ASP A 128 -0.02 0.72 -15.25
CA ASP A 128 -0.73 2.00 -15.29
C ASP A 128 -0.63 2.71 -13.93
N VAL A 129 -0.76 1.92 -12.86
CA VAL A 129 -0.69 2.40 -11.49
C VAL A 129 0.16 1.44 -10.65
N VAL A 130 1.05 2.02 -9.85
CA VAL A 130 1.81 1.30 -8.82
C VAL A 130 1.43 1.88 -7.47
N ILE A 131 0.95 1.03 -6.57
CA ILE A 131 0.62 1.42 -5.19
C ILE A 131 1.61 0.81 -4.19
N ALA A 132 1.79 1.48 -3.05
CA ALA A 132 2.55 0.93 -1.94
C ALA A 132 2.08 1.51 -0.59
N ASN A 133 2.09 0.64 0.41
CA ASN A 133 1.98 0.98 1.83
C ASN A 133 3.23 0.42 2.54
N PRO A 134 4.40 1.07 2.39
CA PRO A 134 5.64 0.55 2.97
C PRO A 134 5.55 0.43 4.48
N PRO A 135 6.31 -0.47 5.12
CA PRO A 135 6.35 -0.59 6.57
C PRO A 135 6.78 0.74 7.22
N PHE A 136 6.13 1.08 8.33
CA PHE A 136 6.46 2.27 9.10
C PHE A 136 7.62 1.94 10.03
N PHE A 137 8.76 2.57 9.81
CA PHE A 137 9.88 2.50 10.75
C PHE A 137 9.66 3.60 11.79
N GLU A 138 9.09 3.26 12.95
CA GLU A 138 9.09 4.16 14.09
C GLU A 138 10.53 4.38 14.52
N ALA A 139 11.01 5.62 14.40
CA ALA A 139 12.17 6.07 15.15
C ALA A 139 11.75 6.06 16.62
N GLY A 140 11.90 4.89 17.27
CA GLY A 140 11.71 4.79 18.72
C GLY A 140 12.55 5.81 19.44
N THR A 141 12.24 6.13 20.69
CA THR A 141 12.94 7.02 21.62
C THR A 141 14.41 6.61 21.76
N LYS A 142 15.23 6.95 20.77
CA LYS A 142 16.66 6.68 20.71
C LYS A 142 17.43 8.00 20.92
N ALA A 143 18.64 7.89 21.48
CA ALA A 143 19.55 9.02 21.62
C ALA A 143 19.72 9.81 20.30
N PRO A 144 19.99 11.12 20.30
CA PRO A 144 19.98 11.99 19.11
C PRO A 144 20.80 11.45 17.92
N ASP A 145 21.92 10.79 18.16
CA ASP A 145 22.78 10.23 17.11
C ASP A 145 22.19 8.94 16.50
N MET A 146 21.50 8.13 17.30
CA MET A 146 20.77 6.96 16.84
C MET A 146 19.50 7.36 16.08
N ALA A 147 18.85 8.46 16.45
CA ALA A 147 17.71 9.00 15.70
C ALA A 147 18.13 9.50 14.32
N ARG A 148 19.29 10.17 14.19
CA ARG A 148 19.85 10.58 12.87
C ARG A 148 20.29 9.42 12.01
N ALA A 149 20.81 8.35 12.59
CA ALA A 149 21.15 7.12 11.87
C ALA A 149 19.88 6.39 11.39
N ALA A 150 18.86 6.30 12.24
CA ALA A 150 17.56 5.73 11.88
C ALA A 150 16.88 6.52 10.77
N ALA A 151 16.89 7.87 10.82
CA ALA A 151 16.34 8.73 9.78
C ALA A 151 17.03 8.49 8.42
N ARG A 152 18.36 8.39 8.38
CA ARG A 152 19.10 8.08 7.14
C ARG A 152 18.81 6.68 6.59
N HIS A 153 18.57 5.69 7.47
CA HIS A 153 18.13 4.36 7.06
C HIS A 153 16.74 4.42 6.42
N THR A 154 15.80 5.10 7.05
CA THR A 154 14.43 5.32 6.54
C THR A 154 14.43 6.04 5.20
N ASP A 155 15.27 7.07 5.03
CA ASP A 155 15.42 7.82 3.76
C ASP A 155 15.89 6.91 2.62
N GLY A 156 16.86 6.04 2.88
CA GLY A 156 17.37 5.07 1.91
C GLY A 156 16.29 4.05 1.50
N GLU A 157 15.50 3.60 2.45
CA GLU A 157 14.44 2.61 2.22
C GLU A 157 13.27 3.20 1.45
N VAL A 158 12.71 4.34 1.85
CA VAL A 158 11.63 5.03 1.11
C VAL A 158 12.06 5.32 -0.33
N SER A 159 13.28 5.82 -0.52
CA SER A 159 13.83 6.09 -1.86
C SER A 159 13.97 4.81 -2.70
N ALA A 160 14.31 3.66 -2.09
CA ALA A 160 14.37 2.38 -2.78
C ALA A 160 13.00 1.90 -3.25
N TRP A 161 11.98 2.02 -2.39
CA TRP A 161 10.59 1.70 -2.73
C TRP A 161 10.08 2.56 -3.89
N VAL A 162 10.24 3.89 -3.79
CA VAL A 162 9.83 4.82 -4.86
C VAL A 162 10.58 4.53 -6.17
N ARG A 163 11.88 4.24 -6.12
CA ARG A 163 12.68 3.87 -7.29
C ARG A 163 12.14 2.62 -7.99
N THR A 164 11.78 1.59 -7.22
CA THR A 164 11.16 0.38 -7.76
C THR A 164 9.81 0.69 -8.38
N ALA A 165 8.95 1.41 -7.68
CA ALA A 165 7.62 1.77 -8.16
C ALA A 165 7.68 2.53 -9.49
N VAL A 166 8.54 3.56 -9.57
CA VAL A 166 8.74 4.34 -10.81
C VAL A 166 9.31 3.48 -11.94
N SER A 167 10.22 2.54 -11.64
CA SER A 167 10.76 1.62 -12.65
C SER A 167 9.68 0.72 -13.25
N CYS A 168 8.70 0.28 -12.45
CA CYS A 168 7.63 -0.60 -12.88
C CYS A 168 6.47 0.13 -13.57
N ALA A 169 6.20 1.39 -13.21
CA ALA A 169 5.19 2.22 -13.87
C ALA A 169 5.58 2.46 -15.34
N HIS A 170 4.62 2.38 -16.27
CA HIS A 170 4.86 2.71 -17.67
C HIS A 170 5.03 4.23 -17.87
N ALA A 171 5.39 4.67 -19.07
CA ALA A 171 5.43 6.10 -19.43
C ALA A 171 4.03 6.72 -19.23
N LYS A 172 3.93 7.79 -18.42
CA LYS A 172 2.69 8.42 -17.93
C LYS A 172 1.92 7.62 -16.87
N GLY A 173 2.42 6.48 -16.43
CA GLY A 173 1.87 5.71 -15.31
C GLY A 173 1.96 6.48 -13.98
N GLU A 174 1.10 6.13 -13.06
CA GLU A 174 0.99 6.77 -11.75
C GLU A 174 1.63 5.91 -10.67
N VAL A 175 2.19 6.55 -9.65
CA VAL A 175 2.69 5.92 -8.43
C VAL A 175 1.99 6.55 -7.24
N ILE A 176 1.42 5.75 -6.37
CA ILE A 176 0.66 6.21 -5.21
C ILE A 176 1.18 5.52 -3.96
N PHE A 177 1.58 6.32 -2.98
CA PHE A 177 2.01 5.83 -1.67
C PHE A 177 1.11 6.38 -0.57
N ILE A 178 0.76 5.52 0.40
CA ILE A 178 0.22 5.95 1.68
C ILE A 178 1.29 5.79 2.75
N HIS A 179 1.44 6.78 3.63
CA HIS A 179 2.43 6.70 4.71
C HIS A 179 2.07 7.64 5.88
N VAL A 180 2.76 7.50 7.01
CA VAL A 180 2.66 8.47 8.12
C VAL A 180 3.07 9.86 7.64
N ALA A 181 2.37 10.90 8.11
CA ALA A 181 2.60 12.28 7.64
C ALA A 181 4.03 12.78 7.92
N SER A 182 4.68 12.28 8.96
CA SER A 182 6.07 12.63 9.30
C SER A 182 7.10 12.22 8.24
N THR A 183 6.77 11.25 7.36
CA THR A 183 7.65 10.79 6.26
C THR A 183 7.46 11.61 4.99
N LEU A 184 6.54 12.59 4.96
CA LEU A 184 6.26 13.39 3.78
C LEU A 184 7.51 14.04 3.16
N PRO A 185 8.47 14.61 3.91
CA PRO A 185 9.67 15.19 3.31
C PRO A 185 10.49 14.19 2.48
N GLN A 186 10.66 12.95 2.99
CA GLN A 186 11.38 11.88 2.32
C GLN A 186 10.66 11.39 1.07
N LEU A 187 9.34 11.23 1.17
CA LEU A 187 8.50 10.88 0.02
C LEU A 187 8.60 11.94 -1.07
N LEU A 188 8.45 13.22 -0.74
CA LEU A 188 8.53 14.30 -1.70
C LEU A 188 9.91 14.37 -2.37
N ALA A 189 11.00 14.20 -1.62
CA ALA A 189 12.35 14.17 -2.17
C ALA A 189 12.51 13.01 -3.18
N ALA A 190 12.01 11.81 -2.83
CA ALA A 190 12.10 10.64 -3.68
C ALA A 190 11.22 10.74 -4.95
N PHE A 191 10.00 11.29 -4.81
CA PHE A 191 9.07 11.51 -5.92
C PHE A 191 9.58 12.59 -6.86
N ASN A 192 9.96 13.77 -6.35
CA ASN A 192 10.39 14.92 -7.15
C ASN A 192 11.65 14.61 -7.99
N ALA A 193 12.50 13.72 -7.52
CA ALA A 193 13.66 13.27 -8.27
C ALA A 193 13.32 12.48 -9.55
N ARG A 194 12.09 11.98 -9.71
CA ARG A 194 11.73 10.98 -10.74
C ARG A 194 10.39 11.21 -11.43
N MET A 195 9.53 12.04 -10.87
CA MET A 195 8.13 12.22 -11.29
C MET A 195 7.74 13.70 -11.24
N GLY A 196 6.64 14.04 -11.87
CA GLY A 196 5.97 15.33 -11.73
C GLY A 196 4.47 15.16 -11.55
N ALA A 197 3.70 16.24 -11.60
CA ALA A 197 2.29 16.24 -11.22
C ALA A 197 2.07 15.55 -9.87
N ILE A 198 2.94 15.88 -8.89
CA ILE A 198 2.85 15.31 -7.55
C ILE A 198 1.64 15.90 -6.87
N VAL A 199 0.76 15.06 -6.35
CA VAL A 199 -0.41 15.46 -5.58
C VAL A 199 -0.26 14.89 -4.17
N VAL A 200 -0.38 15.74 -3.16
CA VAL A 200 -0.37 15.35 -1.74
C VAL A 200 -1.76 15.53 -1.18
N LEU A 201 -2.32 14.45 -0.63
CA LEU A 201 -3.61 14.43 0.03
C LEU A 201 -3.42 14.08 1.51
N PRO A 202 -3.51 15.08 2.43
CA PRO A 202 -3.42 14.83 3.86
C PRO A 202 -4.64 14.05 4.38
N ILE A 203 -4.43 13.19 5.37
CA ILE A 203 -5.49 12.48 6.08
C ILE A 203 -5.41 12.89 7.54
N VAL A 204 -6.45 13.58 8.02
CA VAL A 204 -6.53 14.07 9.40
C VAL A 204 -7.51 13.24 10.21
N PRO A 205 -7.21 12.93 11.48
CA PRO A 205 -8.10 12.15 12.31
C PRO A 205 -9.43 12.88 12.59
N ARG A 206 -9.37 14.22 12.80
CA ARG A 206 -10.54 15.08 13.08
C ARG A 206 -10.30 16.48 12.52
N PRO A 207 -11.35 17.31 12.37
CA PRO A 207 -11.22 18.71 11.96
C PRO A 207 -10.20 19.46 12.85
N GLY A 208 -9.34 20.27 12.23
CA GLY A 208 -8.35 21.08 12.93
C GLY A 208 -7.19 20.31 13.59
N LYS A 209 -7.11 18.99 13.42
CA LYS A 209 -5.97 18.19 13.92
C LYS A 209 -4.91 18.03 12.85
N PRO A 210 -3.63 17.88 13.25
CA PRO A 210 -2.54 17.56 12.32
C PRO A 210 -2.83 16.27 11.54
N ALA A 211 -2.37 16.21 10.30
CA ALA A 211 -2.44 14.99 9.50
C ALA A 211 -1.66 13.85 10.14
N SER A 212 -2.27 12.68 10.24
CA SER A 212 -1.61 11.46 10.73
C SER A 212 -1.04 10.63 9.59
N ARG A 213 -1.65 10.72 8.40
CA ARG A 213 -1.24 10.03 7.16
C ARG A 213 -1.25 11.01 6.00
N VAL A 214 -0.56 10.63 4.95
CA VAL A 214 -0.60 11.28 3.64
C VAL A 214 -0.73 10.22 2.55
N LEU A 215 -1.51 10.52 1.53
CA LEU A 215 -1.41 9.88 0.23
C LEU A 215 -0.59 10.80 -0.67
N VAL A 216 0.41 10.24 -1.34
CA VAL A 216 1.23 10.97 -2.32
C VAL A 216 1.11 10.25 -3.65
N ARG A 217 0.62 10.96 -4.67
CA ARG A 217 0.54 10.47 -6.05
C ARG A 217 1.51 11.28 -6.91
N GLY A 218 2.19 10.61 -7.81
CA GLY A 218 3.01 11.26 -8.83
C GLY A 218 2.83 10.57 -10.17
N LYS A 219 3.15 11.29 -11.27
CA LYS A 219 3.02 10.79 -12.64
C LYS A 219 4.38 10.71 -13.32
N LYS A 220 4.75 9.53 -13.82
CA LYS A 220 6.01 9.31 -14.51
C LYS A 220 6.10 10.14 -15.80
N GLY A 221 7.21 10.85 -15.99
CA GLY A 221 7.46 11.68 -17.17
C GLY A 221 6.70 13.00 -17.20
N SER A 222 5.86 13.34 -16.21
CA SER A 222 5.26 14.65 -16.08
C SER A 222 6.27 15.69 -15.58
N LYS A 223 6.05 16.96 -15.95
CA LYS A 223 6.76 18.15 -15.43
C LYS A 223 5.79 19.15 -14.80
N ALA A 224 4.51 18.77 -14.64
CA ALA A 224 3.53 19.65 -14.04
C ALA A 224 3.86 19.90 -12.56
N ALA A 225 3.43 21.05 -12.06
CA ALA A 225 3.64 21.49 -10.70
C ALA A 225 3.02 20.52 -9.68
N MET A 226 3.48 20.60 -8.44
CA MET A 226 2.91 19.88 -7.31
C MET A 226 1.64 20.60 -6.82
N GLU A 227 0.69 19.80 -6.36
CA GLU A 227 -0.54 20.24 -5.71
C GLU A 227 -0.64 19.69 -4.30
N LEU A 228 -1.12 20.50 -3.37
CA LEU A 228 -1.46 20.11 -2.02
C LEU A 228 -2.98 20.26 -1.85
N LEU A 229 -3.66 19.13 -1.71
CA LEU A 229 -5.14 19.11 -1.59
C LEU A 229 -5.60 19.41 -0.17
N GLY A 230 -6.88 19.79 -0.04
CA GLY A 230 -7.55 19.82 1.24
C GLY A 230 -7.58 18.44 1.89
N PRO A 231 -7.58 18.33 3.23
CA PRO A 231 -7.46 17.04 3.90
C PRO A 231 -8.74 16.21 3.84
N ILE A 232 -8.59 14.89 3.78
CA ILE A 232 -9.65 13.96 4.16
C ILE A 232 -9.74 13.92 5.68
N VAL A 233 -10.94 14.12 6.21
CA VAL A 233 -11.22 14.02 7.64
C VAL A 233 -11.81 12.65 7.94
N LEU A 234 -11.15 11.88 8.83
CA LEU A 234 -11.59 10.52 9.15
C LEU A 234 -12.87 10.49 9.99
N HIS A 235 -12.93 11.33 11.02
CA HIS A 235 -14.03 11.36 11.99
C HIS A 235 -14.59 12.77 12.13
N GLY A 236 -15.85 12.89 12.51
CA GLY A 236 -16.45 14.17 12.87
C GLY A 236 -15.81 14.81 14.11
N GLU A 237 -16.34 15.95 14.56
CA GLU A 237 -15.86 16.66 15.75
C GLU A 237 -15.99 15.81 17.02
N SER A 238 -17.01 14.95 17.10
CA SER A 238 -17.30 14.06 18.24
C SER A 238 -17.68 12.67 17.79
N GLY A 239 -17.65 11.71 18.71
CA GLY A 239 -17.96 10.31 18.44
C GLY A 239 -16.82 9.55 17.73
N ASN A 240 -17.04 8.26 17.43
CA ASN A 240 -16.09 7.37 16.79
C ASN A 240 -16.51 6.94 15.38
N GLY A 241 -17.64 7.48 14.87
CA GLY A 241 -18.09 7.21 13.50
C GLY A 241 -17.19 7.87 12.46
N PHE A 242 -17.02 7.20 11.32
CA PHE A 242 -16.32 7.81 10.19
C PHE A 242 -17.13 8.94 9.57
N SER A 243 -16.46 9.89 8.93
CA SER A 243 -17.12 10.92 8.12
C SER A 243 -17.91 10.26 6.97
N PRO A 244 -18.97 10.90 6.45
CA PRO A 244 -19.77 10.31 5.37
C PRO A 244 -18.95 9.89 4.15
N GLN A 245 -17.93 10.68 3.79
CA GLN A 245 -17.03 10.37 2.68
C GLN A 245 -16.23 9.09 2.96
N VAL A 246 -15.61 8.99 4.13
CA VAL A 246 -14.80 7.83 4.52
C VAL A 246 -15.67 6.59 4.71
N ASP A 247 -16.86 6.71 5.33
CA ASP A 247 -17.80 5.59 5.46
C ASP A 247 -18.24 5.06 4.09
N ALA A 248 -18.50 5.93 3.12
CA ALA A 248 -18.82 5.51 1.76
C ALA A 248 -17.70 4.73 1.09
N ILE A 249 -16.44 5.16 1.27
CA ILE A 249 -15.25 4.45 0.77
C ILE A 249 -15.13 3.09 1.46
N LEU A 250 -15.22 3.05 2.79
CA LEU A 250 -15.10 1.80 3.57
C LEU A 250 -16.20 0.79 3.26
N ARG A 251 -17.36 1.25 2.82
CA ARG A 251 -18.46 0.37 2.36
C ARG A 251 -18.40 0.05 0.86
N GLY A 252 -17.35 0.48 0.16
CA GLY A 252 -17.20 0.24 -1.27
C GLY A 252 -18.27 0.92 -2.13
N LYS A 253 -18.83 2.04 -1.67
CA LYS A 253 -19.84 2.85 -2.39
C LYS A 253 -19.22 3.97 -3.20
N SER A 254 -18.00 4.37 -2.89
CA SER A 254 -17.24 5.39 -3.60
C SER A 254 -15.75 5.06 -3.63
N VAL A 255 -15.05 5.67 -4.56
CA VAL A 255 -13.58 5.73 -4.63
C VAL A 255 -13.11 7.08 -4.11
N LEU A 256 -11.81 7.23 -3.94
CA LEU A 256 -11.22 8.49 -3.51
C LEU A 256 -11.10 9.42 -4.71
N ASP A 257 -11.59 10.64 -4.55
CA ASP A 257 -11.43 11.71 -5.54
C ASP A 257 -10.12 12.46 -5.29
N TRP A 258 -9.37 12.69 -6.37
CA TRP A 258 -8.11 13.46 -6.36
C TRP A 258 -8.29 14.91 -6.82
N HIS A 259 -9.53 15.41 -6.87
CA HIS A 259 -9.87 16.75 -7.33
C HIS A 259 -10.63 17.57 -6.29
#